data_6a2cc2a49b21c82cd1c7174f2bf5253f
#
_entry.id   6a2cc2a49b21c82cd1c7174f2bf5253f
#
_cell.length_a   1.000
_cell.length_b   1.000
_cell.length_c   1.000
_cell.angle_alpha   90.00
_cell.angle_beta   90.00
_cell.angle_gamma   90.00
#
_symmetry.space_group_name_H-M   'P 1'
#
loop_
_entity.id
_entity.type
_entity.pdbx_description
1 polymer ?
#
loop_
_entity_poly.entity_id
_entity_poly.type
_entity_poly.pdbx_seq_one_letter_code
_entity_poly.pdbx_strand_id
1 'polypeptide(L)'
;AFTLHIAPGEKLALVGPSGAGKSTLFQLLLRFYDPQHGTIRIDGVDIRRVDPMQLRKRIAMVPQEPAIFAANVTENVRYGRPEAADSDVRMACDAAFATEFIERLPERFDTYLGERGVRLSGGQRQRLAIARAVLSDRPILLLDEATSALDSESERMVQIALERLMQSRTTLI
;
A
#
# COMPACT_ATOMS: atom_id res chain seq x y z
N ALA A 1 17.72 11.11 -19.62
CA ALA A 1 16.89 11.95 -18.73
C ALA A 1 15.46 11.42 -18.78
N PHE A 2 14.80 11.32 -17.66
CA PHE A 2 13.41 10.87 -17.55
C PHE A 2 12.58 12.06 -17.03
N THR A 3 11.50 12.41 -17.72
CA THR A 3 10.56 13.45 -17.30
C THR A 3 9.16 12.88 -17.38
N LEU A 4 8.41 13.00 -16.30
CA LEU A 4 7.05 12.48 -16.16
C LEU A 4 6.18 13.52 -15.47
N HIS A 5 4.98 13.72 -15.96
CA HIS A 5 3.94 14.50 -15.32
C HIS A 5 2.71 13.63 -15.13
N ILE A 6 2.14 13.64 -13.93
CA ILE A 6 0.96 12.87 -13.57
C ILE A 6 -0.09 13.84 -13.04
N ALA A 7 -1.26 13.83 -13.66
CA ALA A 7 -2.37 14.67 -13.21
C ALA A 7 -3.02 14.11 -11.93
N PRO A 8 -3.63 14.95 -11.10
CA PRO A 8 -4.39 14.48 -9.95
C PRO A 8 -5.49 13.47 -10.36
N GLY A 9 -5.53 12.32 -9.68
CA GLY A 9 -6.48 11.23 -9.97
C GLY A 9 -6.09 10.33 -11.14
N GLU A 10 -4.98 10.62 -11.84
CA GLU A 10 -4.48 9.79 -12.93
C GLU A 10 -3.92 8.47 -12.39
N LYS A 11 -4.11 7.40 -13.18
CA LYS A 11 -3.51 6.08 -12.93
C LYS A 11 -2.48 5.81 -14.00
N LEU A 12 -1.22 5.64 -13.61
CA LEU A 12 -0.11 5.46 -14.51
C LEU A 12 0.66 4.18 -14.19
N ALA A 13 0.80 3.31 -15.19
CA ALA A 13 1.59 2.10 -15.08
C ALA A 13 3.03 2.33 -15.56
N LEU A 14 4.00 1.95 -14.72
CA LEU A 14 5.42 1.93 -15.05
C LEU A 14 5.79 0.56 -15.60
N VAL A 15 6.02 0.48 -16.90
CA VAL A 15 6.38 -0.78 -17.56
C VAL A 15 7.87 -0.81 -17.91
N GLY A 16 8.49 -1.96 -17.75
CA GLY A 16 9.90 -2.15 -18.07
C GLY A 16 10.44 -3.47 -17.52
N PRO A 17 11.59 -3.94 -18.05
CA PRO A 17 12.22 -5.18 -17.57
C PRO A 17 12.61 -5.07 -16.08
N SER A 18 12.90 -6.22 -15.46
CA SER A 18 13.48 -6.23 -14.11
C SER A 18 14.78 -5.41 -14.09
N GLY A 19 14.98 -4.62 -13.04
CA GLY A 19 16.13 -3.72 -12.93
C GLY A 19 16.01 -2.38 -13.68
N ALA A 20 14.90 -2.10 -14.37
CA ALA A 20 14.69 -0.83 -15.07
C ALA A 20 14.56 0.40 -14.16
N GLY A 21 14.56 0.21 -12.83
CA GLY A 21 14.50 1.30 -11.86
C GLY A 21 13.08 1.65 -11.37
N LYS A 22 12.08 0.81 -11.61
CA LYS A 22 10.69 1.04 -11.15
C LYS A 22 10.62 1.23 -9.63
N SER A 23 11.14 0.27 -8.86
CA SER A 23 11.17 0.35 -7.39
C SER A 23 12.06 1.49 -6.88
N THR A 24 13.15 1.83 -7.61
CA THR A 24 13.98 3.00 -7.29
C THR A 24 13.17 4.29 -7.38
N LEU A 25 12.28 4.42 -8.36
CA LEU A 25 11.40 5.59 -8.46
C LEU A 25 10.49 5.70 -7.23
N PHE A 26 9.92 4.59 -6.74
CA PHE A 26 9.12 4.59 -5.52
C PHE A 26 9.93 5.00 -4.28
N GLN A 27 11.17 4.52 -4.17
CA GLN A 27 12.08 4.92 -3.09
C GLN A 27 12.41 6.42 -3.13
N LEU A 28 12.59 6.99 -4.31
CA LEU A 28 12.79 8.43 -4.50
C LEU A 28 11.52 9.22 -4.15
N LEU A 29 10.32 8.75 -4.56
CA LEU A 29 9.04 9.39 -4.21
C LEU A 29 8.78 9.38 -2.70
N LEU A 30 9.13 8.28 -2.01
CA LEU A 30 9.06 8.16 -0.55
C LEU A 30 10.22 8.89 0.16
N ARG A 31 11.14 9.44 -0.63
CA ARG A 31 12.33 10.13 -0.13
C ARG A 31 13.14 9.29 0.87
N PHE A 32 13.36 8.01 0.52
CA PHE A 32 14.41 7.22 1.15
C PHE A 32 15.80 7.63 0.64
N TYR A 33 15.84 8.18 -0.58
CA TYR A 33 17.01 8.80 -1.21
C TYR A 33 16.58 10.07 -1.92
N ASP A 34 17.46 11.07 -1.97
CA ASP A 34 17.27 12.26 -2.80
C ASP A 34 17.83 12.02 -4.21
N PRO A 35 17.19 12.54 -5.28
CA PRO A 35 17.71 12.41 -6.63
C PRO A 35 19.03 13.18 -6.78
N GLN A 36 20.06 12.54 -7.38
CA GLN A 36 21.35 13.18 -7.65
C GLN A 36 21.20 14.31 -8.69
N HIS A 37 20.33 14.14 -9.66
CA HIS A 37 20.04 15.13 -10.70
C HIS A 37 18.52 15.22 -10.92
N GLY A 38 18.08 16.39 -11.36
CA GLY A 38 16.66 16.64 -11.56
C GLY A 38 15.91 16.99 -10.28
N THR A 39 14.58 17.00 -10.37
CA THR A 39 13.68 17.35 -9.26
C THR A 39 12.44 16.49 -9.29
N ILE A 40 11.94 16.16 -8.11
CA ILE A 40 10.61 15.52 -7.94
C ILE A 40 9.73 16.54 -7.21
N ARG A 41 8.54 16.79 -7.75
CA ARG A 41 7.58 17.72 -7.16
C ARG A 41 6.23 17.05 -6.94
N ILE A 42 5.60 17.35 -5.82
CA ILE A 42 4.22 16.99 -5.51
C ILE A 42 3.47 18.29 -5.26
N ASP A 43 2.38 18.51 -5.97
CA ASP A 43 1.59 19.75 -5.94
C ASP A 43 2.46 21.00 -6.15
N GLY A 44 3.43 20.91 -7.08
CA GLY A 44 4.37 21.99 -7.40
C GLY A 44 5.53 22.17 -6.41
N VAL A 45 5.51 21.51 -5.25
CA VAL A 45 6.55 21.61 -4.21
C VAL A 45 7.63 20.56 -4.40
N ASP A 46 8.90 20.97 -4.45
CA ASP A 46 10.05 20.05 -4.46
C ASP A 46 10.07 19.22 -3.16
N ILE A 47 10.04 17.90 -3.27
CA ILE A 47 9.99 17.00 -2.09
C ILE A 47 11.17 17.17 -1.13
N ARG A 48 12.31 17.68 -1.61
CA ARG A 48 13.50 17.97 -0.77
C ARG A 48 13.26 19.11 0.23
N ARG A 49 12.25 19.96 -0.02
CA ARG A 49 11.89 21.11 0.84
C ARG A 49 10.84 20.78 1.88
N VAL A 50 10.34 19.53 1.90
CA VAL A 50 9.30 19.07 2.82
C VAL A 50 9.91 18.09 3.81
N ASP A 51 9.47 18.09 5.04
CA ASP A 51 9.84 17.07 6.00
C ASP A 51 9.45 15.66 5.47
N PRO A 52 10.36 14.65 5.47
CA PRO A 52 10.05 13.32 4.94
C PRO A 52 8.86 12.64 5.60
N MET A 53 8.60 12.89 6.88
CA MET A 53 7.44 12.34 7.58
C MET A 53 6.14 12.95 7.08
N GLN A 54 6.14 14.27 6.81
CA GLN A 54 4.98 14.95 6.23
C GLN A 54 4.72 14.51 4.79
N LEU A 55 5.79 14.32 4.00
CA LEU A 55 5.69 13.77 2.65
C LEU A 55 5.03 12.38 2.66
N ARG A 56 5.53 11.47 3.49
CA ARG A 56 5.01 10.08 3.58
C ARG A 56 3.58 10.02 4.09
N LYS A 57 3.10 11.02 4.83
CA LYS A 57 1.68 11.14 5.21
C LYS A 57 0.76 11.41 4.01
N ARG A 58 1.28 11.75 2.84
CA ARG A 58 0.52 11.96 1.60
C ARG A 58 0.51 10.73 0.69
N ILE A 59 1.30 9.71 1.00
CA ILE A 59 1.55 8.58 0.11
C ILE A 59 1.17 7.29 0.85
N ALA A 60 0.29 6.50 0.27
CA ALA A 60 0.08 5.09 0.65
C ALA A 60 0.89 4.19 -0.28
N MET A 61 1.39 3.08 0.23
CA MET A 61 2.10 2.09 -0.56
C MET A 61 1.57 0.68 -0.27
N VAL A 62 1.32 -0.07 -1.34
CA VAL A 62 1.09 -1.51 -1.28
C VAL A 62 2.31 -2.19 -1.91
N PRO A 63 3.21 -2.76 -1.11
CA PRO A 63 4.43 -3.39 -1.63
C PRO A 63 4.16 -4.78 -2.20
N GLN A 64 5.09 -5.28 -3.00
CA GLN A 64 5.08 -6.65 -3.54
C GLN A 64 5.05 -7.70 -2.43
N GLU A 65 5.87 -7.53 -1.40
CA GLU A 65 5.91 -8.38 -0.21
C GLU A 65 5.48 -7.59 1.03
N PRO A 66 4.22 -7.70 1.46
CA PRO A 66 3.75 -6.97 2.62
C PRO A 66 4.38 -7.48 3.92
N ALA A 67 4.95 -6.56 4.69
CA ALA A 67 5.38 -6.86 6.05
C ALA A 67 4.16 -7.08 6.96
N ILE A 68 4.21 -8.15 7.73
CA ILE A 68 3.27 -8.42 8.83
C ILE A 68 4.02 -8.25 10.14
N PHE A 69 3.49 -7.41 11.00
CA PHE A 69 4.08 -7.12 12.30
C PHE A 69 3.69 -8.17 13.33
N ALA A 70 4.55 -8.40 14.31
CA ALA A 70 4.32 -9.27 15.45
C ALA A 70 3.28 -8.62 16.41
N ALA A 71 2.02 -8.58 15.96
CA ALA A 71 0.88 -7.98 16.63
C ALA A 71 -0.40 -8.69 16.18
N ASN A 72 -1.56 -8.36 16.73
CA ASN A 72 -2.83 -8.88 16.26
C ASN A 72 -3.25 -8.28 14.91
N VAL A 73 -4.32 -8.81 14.31
CA VAL A 73 -4.84 -8.34 13.01
C VAL A 73 -5.20 -6.85 13.08
N THR A 74 -5.93 -6.45 14.12
CA THR A 74 -6.38 -5.05 14.32
C THR A 74 -5.20 -4.10 14.28
N GLU A 75 -4.16 -4.35 15.07
CA GLU A 75 -2.97 -3.50 15.13
C GLU A 75 -2.17 -3.52 13.82
N ASN A 76 -2.12 -4.66 13.15
CA ASN A 76 -1.52 -4.74 11.83
C ASN A 76 -2.20 -3.81 10.83
N VAL A 77 -3.52 -3.70 10.83
CA VAL A 77 -4.26 -2.81 9.93
C VAL A 77 -4.19 -1.36 10.41
N ARG A 78 -4.31 -1.14 11.73
CA ARG A 78 -4.26 0.19 12.38
C ARG A 78 -2.93 0.91 12.13
N TYR A 79 -1.86 0.19 11.81
CA TYR A 79 -0.59 0.80 11.40
C TYR A 79 -0.74 1.81 10.26
N GLY A 80 -1.76 1.68 9.41
CA GLY A 80 -2.10 2.66 8.37
C GLY A 80 -2.52 4.03 8.91
N ARG A 81 -3.23 4.04 10.06
CA ARG A 81 -3.68 5.23 10.79
C ARG A 81 -3.83 4.87 12.28
N PRO A 82 -2.81 5.15 13.12
CA PRO A 82 -2.77 4.71 14.52
C PRO A 82 -3.94 5.18 15.39
N GLU A 83 -4.52 6.32 15.07
CA GLU A 83 -5.66 6.93 15.78
C GLU A 83 -7.03 6.40 15.34
N ALA A 84 -7.07 5.46 14.38
CA ALA A 84 -8.33 4.94 13.85
C ALA A 84 -9.10 4.13 14.88
N ALA A 85 -10.42 4.29 14.92
CA ALA A 85 -11.31 3.47 15.72
C ALA A 85 -11.40 2.03 15.15
N ASP A 86 -11.79 1.07 15.96
CA ASP A 86 -11.99 -0.33 15.54
C ASP A 86 -13.00 -0.45 14.39
N SER A 87 -14.04 0.40 14.38
CA SER A 87 -15.00 0.46 13.28
C SER A 87 -14.34 0.82 11.95
N ASP A 88 -13.40 1.76 11.94
CA ASP A 88 -12.67 2.17 10.73
C ASP A 88 -11.77 1.04 10.23
N VAL A 89 -11.11 0.32 11.17
CA VAL A 89 -10.29 -0.86 10.86
C VAL A 89 -11.15 -1.94 10.19
N ARG A 90 -12.34 -2.23 10.74
CA ARG A 90 -13.27 -3.21 10.16
C ARG A 90 -13.72 -2.78 8.77
N MET A 91 -14.15 -1.53 8.58
CA MET A 91 -14.53 -1.01 7.27
C MET A 91 -13.40 -1.11 6.24
N ALA A 92 -12.15 -0.83 6.65
CA ALA A 92 -10.99 -0.97 5.78
C ALA A 92 -10.74 -2.44 5.40
N CYS A 93 -10.92 -3.37 6.34
CA CYS A 93 -10.82 -4.81 6.06
C CYS A 93 -11.92 -5.30 5.11
N ASP A 94 -13.15 -4.82 5.27
CA ASP A 94 -14.27 -5.13 4.36
C ASP A 94 -13.98 -4.64 2.95
N ALA A 95 -13.50 -3.39 2.82
CA ALA A 95 -13.14 -2.82 1.52
C ALA A 95 -12.00 -3.58 0.82
N ALA A 96 -11.09 -4.18 1.60
CA ALA A 96 -9.99 -5.00 1.12
C ALA A 96 -10.33 -6.50 0.98
N PHE A 97 -11.59 -6.90 1.17
CA PHE A 97 -12.02 -8.31 1.20
C PHE A 97 -11.23 -9.18 2.20
N ALA A 98 -10.80 -8.57 3.30
CA ALA A 98 -10.03 -9.25 4.34
C ALA A 98 -10.91 -9.89 5.43
N THR A 99 -12.10 -9.36 5.68
CA THR A 99 -12.97 -9.77 6.76
C THR A 99 -13.31 -11.25 6.70
N GLU A 100 -13.58 -11.80 5.51
CA GLU A 100 -13.95 -13.20 5.34
C GLU A 100 -12.90 -14.17 5.93
N PHE A 101 -11.63 -13.98 5.61
CA PHE A 101 -10.60 -14.85 6.17
C PHE A 101 -10.28 -14.52 7.62
N ILE A 102 -10.39 -13.23 8.04
CA ILE A 102 -10.16 -12.82 9.43
C ILE A 102 -11.16 -13.50 10.36
N GLU A 103 -12.44 -13.56 9.99
CA GLU A 103 -13.49 -14.20 10.79
C GLU A 103 -13.29 -15.74 10.94
N ARG A 104 -12.48 -16.34 10.09
CA ARG A 104 -12.09 -17.76 10.19
C ARG A 104 -10.86 -17.99 11.08
N LEU A 105 -10.17 -16.94 11.52
CA LEU A 105 -9.04 -17.05 12.44
C LEU A 105 -9.53 -17.34 13.87
N PRO A 106 -8.73 -18.01 14.71
CA PRO A 106 -9.15 -18.46 16.06
C PRO A 106 -9.72 -17.35 16.94
N GLU A 107 -9.08 -16.18 16.94
CA GLU A 107 -9.45 -15.00 17.72
C GLU A 107 -9.88 -13.84 16.81
N ARG A 108 -10.24 -14.13 15.56
CA ARG A 108 -10.69 -13.16 14.56
C ARG A 108 -9.73 -11.97 14.49
N PHE A 109 -10.22 -10.74 14.69
CA PHE A 109 -9.43 -9.50 14.66
C PHE A 109 -8.36 -9.42 15.75
N ASP A 110 -8.51 -10.16 16.84
CA ASP A 110 -7.54 -10.23 17.93
C ASP A 110 -6.48 -11.31 17.73
N THR A 111 -6.61 -12.13 16.68
CA THR A 111 -5.63 -13.17 16.37
C THR A 111 -4.24 -12.57 16.19
N TYR A 112 -3.28 -13.05 16.98
CA TYR A 112 -1.88 -12.68 16.88
C TYR A 112 -1.25 -13.23 15.61
N LEU A 113 -0.72 -12.36 14.80
CA LEU A 113 0.03 -12.67 13.58
C LEU A 113 1.52 -12.69 13.95
N GLY A 114 2.13 -13.86 14.06
CA GLY A 114 3.55 -13.97 14.36
C GLY A 114 4.44 -13.24 13.35
N GLU A 115 5.74 -13.21 13.60
CA GLU A 115 6.72 -12.59 12.71
C GLU A 115 6.52 -13.07 11.25
N ARG A 116 6.55 -12.12 10.32
CA ARG A 116 6.37 -12.34 8.88
C ARG A 116 5.00 -12.91 8.45
N GLY A 117 4.02 -12.96 9.34
CA GLY A 117 2.69 -13.45 9.03
C GLY A 117 2.69 -14.93 8.61
N VAL A 118 3.47 -15.76 9.26
CA VAL A 118 3.67 -17.18 8.90
C VAL A 118 2.36 -17.99 8.83
N ARG A 119 1.29 -17.50 9.47
CA ARG A 119 -0.04 -18.12 9.47
C ARG A 119 -0.96 -17.64 8.34
N LEU A 120 -0.51 -16.68 7.52
CA LEU A 120 -1.30 -16.11 6.44
C LEU A 120 -0.76 -16.54 5.07
N SER A 121 -1.66 -16.77 4.11
CA SER A 121 -1.29 -16.93 2.70
C SER A 121 -0.77 -15.62 2.10
N GLY A 122 -0.13 -15.68 0.91
CA GLY A 122 0.31 -14.49 0.18
C GLY A 122 -0.84 -13.51 -0.07
N GLY A 123 -1.98 -14.01 -0.56
CA GLY A 123 -3.16 -13.19 -0.82
C GLY A 123 -3.79 -12.61 0.44
N GLN A 124 -3.74 -13.30 1.58
CA GLN A 124 -4.22 -12.77 2.86
C GLN A 124 -3.32 -11.63 3.36
N ARG A 125 -1.98 -11.79 3.26
CA ARG A 125 -1.04 -10.71 3.59
C ARG A 125 -1.26 -9.50 2.70
N GLN A 126 -1.48 -9.71 1.39
CA GLN A 126 -1.73 -8.63 0.45
C GLN A 126 -3.01 -7.87 0.78
N ARG A 127 -4.11 -8.59 1.11
CA ARG A 127 -5.37 -7.95 1.52
C ARG A 127 -5.22 -7.14 2.80
N LEU A 128 -4.40 -7.57 3.76
CA LEU A 128 -4.09 -6.73 4.94
C LEU A 128 -3.29 -5.48 4.57
N ALA A 129 -2.35 -5.55 3.64
CA ALA A 129 -1.63 -4.37 3.16
C ALA A 129 -2.56 -3.39 2.43
N ILE A 130 -3.52 -3.91 1.65
CA ILE A 130 -4.55 -3.09 1.02
C ILE A 130 -5.44 -2.44 2.08
N ALA A 131 -5.86 -3.18 3.11
CA ALA A 131 -6.64 -2.63 4.23
C ALA A 131 -5.88 -1.48 4.94
N ARG A 132 -4.57 -1.62 5.17
CA ARG A 132 -3.71 -0.51 5.68
C ARG A 132 -3.77 0.71 4.77
N ALA A 133 -3.65 0.51 3.46
CA ALA A 133 -3.68 1.59 2.48
C ALA A 133 -5.06 2.27 2.41
N VAL A 134 -6.15 1.49 2.49
CA VAL A 134 -7.53 2.01 2.60
C VAL A 134 -7.68 2.85 3.86
N LEU A 135 -7.28 2.31 5.03
CA LEU A 135 -7.40 2.97 6.32
C LEU A 135 -6.59 4.26 6.38
N SER A 136 -5.42 4.29 5.76
CA SER A 136 -4.54 5.46 5.74
C SER A 136 -5.12 6.65 4.95
N ASP A 137 -5.99 6.37 4.00
CA ASP A 137 -6.73 7.33 3.14
C ASP A 137 -5.85 8.44 2.56
N ARG A 138 -4.79 8.05 1.87
CA ARG A 138 -3.83 9.00 1.27
C ARG A 138 -4.17 9.30 -0.19
N PRO A 139 -3.92 10.54 -0.67
CA PRO A 139 -4.26 10.95 -2.04
C PRO A 139 -3.35 10.33 -3.12
N ILE A 140 -2.13 9.91 -2.76
CA ILE A 140 -1.19 9.28 -3.67
C ILE A 140 -1.02 7.82 -3.29
N LEU A 141 -1.09 6.93 -4.27
CA LEU A 141 -0.97 5.49 -4.09
C LEU A 141 0.17 4.93 -4.96
N LEU A 142 1.06 4.19 -4.35
CA LEU A 142 2.12 3.43 -5.01
C LEU A 142 1.81 1.94 -4.90
N LEU A 143 1.76 1.23 -6.03
CA LEU A 143 1.52 -0.21 -6.10
C LEU A 143 2.75 -0.89 -6.71
N ASP A 144 3.48 -1.67 -5.93
CA ASP A 144 4.67 -2.39 -6.39
C ASP A 144 4.33 -3.86 -6.60
N GLU A 145 4.06 -4.26 -7.86
CA GLU A 145 3.75 -5.63 -8.29
C GLU A 145 2.78 -6.39 -7.36
N ALA A 146 1.72 -5.72 -6.91
CA ALA A 146 0.84 -6.13 -5.81
C ALA A 146 0.03 -7.42 -6.06
N THR A 147 0.07 -8.01 -7.26
CA THR A 147 -0.64 -9.26 -7.62
C THR A 147 0.29 -10.42 -7.97
N SER A 148 1.61 -10.23 -7.91
CA SER A 148 2.57 -11.28 -8.27
C SER A 148 2.52 -12.47 -7.30
N ALA A 149 2.61 -13.68 -7.84
CA ALA A 149 2.73 -14.94 -7.08
C ALA A 149 1.53 -15.32 -6.17
N LEU A 150 0.31 -14.94 -6.55
CA LEU A 150 -0.92 -15.33 -5.86
C LEU A 150 -1.62 -16.51 -6.57
N ASP A 151 -2.40 -17.29 -5.83
CA ASP A 151 -3.36 -18.23 -6.41
C ASP A 151 -4.52 -17.47 -7.08
N SER A 152 -5.19 -18.11 -8.05
CA SER A 152 -6.18 -17.44 -8.92
C SER A 152 -7.37 -16.83 -8.16
N GLU A 153 -7.81 -17.41 -7.06
CA GLU A 153 -8.91 -16.87 -6.24
C GLU A 153 -8.45 -15.64 -5.45
N SER A 154 -7.30 -15.75 -4.78
CA SER A 154 -6.67 -14.64 -4.05
C SER A 154 -6.33 -13.49 -4.99
N GLU A 155 -5.81 -13.77 -6.18
CA GLU A 155 -5.46 -12.76 -7.19
C GLU A 155 -6.70 -11.95 -7.59
N ARG A 156 -7.83 -12.62 -7.88
CA ARG A 156 -9.08 -11.93 -8.23
C ARG A 156 -9.55 -11.00 -7.11
N MET A 157 -9.54 -11.45 -5.85
CA MET A 157 -9.97 -10.63 -4.71
C MET A 157 -9.05 -9.44 -4.49
N VAL A 158 -7.73 -9.66 -4.59
CA VAL A 158 -6.72 -8.59 -4.50
C VAL A 158 -6.92 -7.58 -5.62
N GLN A 159 -7.15 -8.02 -6.86
CA GLN A 159 -7.37 -7.12 -7.99
C GLN A 159 -8.59 -6.22 -7.78
N ILE A 160 -9.73 -6.78 -7.37
CA ILE A 160 -10.94 -6.00 -7.09
C ILE A 160 -10.70 -5.00 -5.95
N ALA A 161 -9.99 -5.40 -4.90
CA ALA A 161 -9.63 -4.52 -3.79
C ALA A 161 -8.74 -3.35 -4.24
N LEU A 162 -7.74 -3.64 -5.10
CA LEU A 162 -6.86 -2.62 -5.67
C LEU A 162 -7.62 -1.65 -6.58
N GLU A 163 -8.53 -2.15 -7.43
CA GLU A 163 -9.36 -1.30 -8.29
C GLU A 163 -10.21 -0.32 -7.46
N ARG A 164 -10.80 -0.78 -6.36
CA ARG A 164 -11.51 0.09 -5.41
C ARG A 164 -10.59 1.09 -4.74
N LEU A 165 -9.43 0.65 -4.27
CA LEU A 165 -8.44 1.50 -3.61
C LEU A 165 -7.93 2.61 -4.54
N MET A 166 -7.80 2.33 -5.84
CA MET A 166 -7.36 3.28 -6.86
C MET A 166 -8.41 4.33 -7.24
N GLN A 167 -9.68 4.15 -6.83
CA GLN A 167 -10.71 5.16 -7.12
C GLN A 167 -10.36 6.47 -6.42
N SER A 168 -10.45 7.57 -7.16
CA SER A 168 -10.15 8.93 -6.68
C SER A 168 -8.72 9.21 -6.19
N ARG A 169 -7.75 8.32 -6.42
CA ARG A 169 -6.34 8.51 -6.02
C ARG A 169 -5.44 8.62 -7.23
N THR A 170 -4.43 9.47 -7.12
CA THR A 170 -3.31 9.49 -8.08
C THR A 170 -2.46 8.25 -7.84
N THR A 171 -2.38 7.35 -8.84
CA THR A 171 -1.79 6.03 -8.64
C THR A 171 -0.63 5.78 -9.59
N LEU A 172 0.49 5.29 -9.06
CA LEU A 172 1.59 4.69 -9.83
C LEU A 172 1.60 3.18 -9.56
N ILE A 173 1.69 2.41 -10.66
CA ILE A 173 1.70 0.95 -10.65
C ILE A 173 2.99 0.45 -11.27
#